data_6d844f7b3eff2b84bf94cac041dcbd02
#
_entry.id   6d844f7b3eff2b84bf94cac041dcbd02
#
_cell.length_a   1.000
_cell.length_b   1.000
_cell.length_c   1.000
_cell.angle_alpha   90.00
_cell.angle_beta   90.00
_cell.angle_gamma   90.00
#
_symmetry.space_group_name_H-M   'P 1'
#
loop_
_entity.id
_entity.type
_entity.pdbx_description
1 polymer ?
#
loop_
_entity_poly.entity_id
_entity_poly.type
_entity_poly.pdbx_seq_one_letter_code
_entity_poly.pdbx_strand_id
1 'polypeptide(L)'
;KAVLHRDTRLMPKRRQVWSSWNYMGAAETGASVTYWMNSLQPLKINFPLFVTVNPKRDPDPSTVFREFDYAHPFYDLAALNAQEELWQLQGRRHTWFCGSYFGYGFHEDALQSGLAAAEDIGEVRRPWTVANESGRIHLPPLTQQAAQ
;
A
#
# COMPACT_ATOMS: atom_id res chain seq x y z
N LYS A 1 6.61 12.89 0.80
CA LYS A 1 6.69 13.47 2.17
C LYS A 1 5.44 13.12 2.95
N ALA A 2 5.57 12.64 4.19
CA ALA A 2 4.48 12.47 5.13
C ALA A 2 4.77 13.28 6.41
N VAL A 3 3.75 13.96 6.95
CA VAL A 3 3.90 14.82 8.12
C VAL A 3 2.92 14.39 9.20
N LEU A 4 3.42 14.09 10.40
CA LEU A 4 2.61 13.85 11.60
C LEU A 4 2.42 15.19 12.32
N HIS A 5 1.17 15.63 12.48
CA HIS A 5 0.83 16.96 12.99
C HIS A 5 -0.54 17.02 13.67
N ARG A 6 -0.85 18.18 14.28
CA ARG A 6 -2.18 18.48 14.85
C ARG A 6 -2.85 19.72 14.21
N ASP A 7 -2.37 20.17 13.06
CA ASP A 7 -2.90 21.35 12.38
C ASP A 7 -4.21 21.04 11.67
N THR A 8 -5.31 21.58 12.18
CA THR A 8 -6.66 21.38 11.60
C THR A 8 -6.90 22.10 10.29
N ARG A 9 -6.00 23.02 9.89
CA ARG A 9 -6.11 23.78 8.62
C ARG A 9 -5.93 22.89 7.38
N LEU A 10 -5.39 21.66 7.55
CA LEU A 10 -5.26 20.66 6.51
C LEU A 10 -6.47 19.73 6.41
N MET A 11 -7.52 20.00 7.21
CA MET A 11 -8.77 19.28 7.19
C MET A 11 -9.89 20.14 6.56
N PRO A 12 -11.00 19.54 6.13
CA PRO A 12 -12.16 20.29 5.70
C PRO A 12 -12.61 21.31 6.76
N LYS A 13 -13.03 22.51 6.34
CA LYS A 13 -13.46 23.59 7.27
C LYS A 13 -14.62 23.16 8.18
N ARG A 14 -15.53 22.32 7.69
CA ARG A 14 -16.66 21.81 8.46
C ARG A 14 -16.27 20.50 9.15
N ARG A 15 -16.21 20.51 10.47
CA ARG A 15 -15.80 19.31 11.24
C ARG A 15 -16.73 18.11 11.02
N GLN A 16 -18.00 18.35 10.75
CA GLN A 16 -19.00 17.29 10.53
C GLN A 16 -18.73 16.43 9.28
N VAL A 17 -17.91 16.92 8.35
CA VAL A 17 -17.53 16.18 7.13
C VAL A 17 -16.14 15.55 7.24
N TRP A 18 -15.50 15.55 8.40
CA TRP A 18 -14.24 14.88 8.61
C TRP A 18 -14.41 13.37 8.51
N SER A 19 -13.66 12.76 7.64
CA SER A 19 -13.54 11.30 7.49
C SER A 19 -12.22 10.80 8.06
N SER A 20 -12.09 9.49 8.20
CA SER A 20 -10.84 8.84 8.63
C SER A 20 -9.68 9.22 7.72
N TRP A 21 -9.93 9.44 6.43
CA TRP A 21 -8.99 10.02 5.47
C TRP A 21 -9.73 10.99 4.55
N ASN A 22 -9.06 12.10 4.26
CA ASN A 22 -9.62 13.22 3.53
C ASN A 22 -8.71 13.52 2.35
N TYR A 23 -9.24 13.34 1.14
CA TYR A 23 -8.53 13.65 -0.09
C TYR A 23 -8.74 15.10 -0.46
N MET A 24 -7.66 15.81 -0.71
CA MET A 24 -7.66 17.17 -1.25
C MET A 24 -6.75 17.20 -2.47
N GLY A 25 -7.32 17.41 -3.63
CA GLY A 25 -6.57 17.47 -4.89
C GLY A 25 -7.24 18.33 -5.93
N ALA A 26 -6.42 18.95 -6.76
CA ALA A 26 -6.82 19.45 -8.06
C ALA A 26 -6.00 18.68 -9.11
N ALA A 27 -6.56 18.46 -10.28
CA ALA A 27 -5.96 17.68 -11.37
C ALA A 27 -4.51 18.12 -11.69
N GLU A 28 -4.23 19.41 -11.59
CA GLU A 28 -2.95 20.02 -11.95
C GLU A 28 -1.88 19.99 -10.84
N THR A 29 -2.27 19.81 -9.59
CA THR A 29 -1.36 19.95 -8.45
C THR A 29 -1.06 18.64 -7.71
N GLY A 30 -1.58 17.53 -8.20
CA GLY A 30 -1.48 16.21 -7.57
C GLY A 30 -2.36 16.08 -6.31
N ALA A 31 -2.31 14.92 -5.68
CA ALA A 31 -3.12 14.57 -4.53
C ALA A 31 -2.43 14.86 -3.20
N SER A 32 -3.18 15.37 -2.23
CA SER A 32 -2.82 15.37 -0.82
C SER A 32 -3.87 14.58 -0.04
N VAL A 33 -3.45 13.74 0.87
CA VAL A 33 -4.35 12.95 1.71
C VAL A 33 -4.02 13.21 3.16
N THR A 34 -5.05 13.56 3.94
CA THR A 34 -4.92 13.71 5.39
C THR A 34 -5.70 12.62 6.11
N TYR A 35 -4.99 11.80 6.87
CA TYR A 35 -5.55 10.77 7.75
C TYR A 35 -5.84 11.37 9.12
N TRP A 36 -7.07 11.20 9.61
CA TRP A 36 -7.44 11.56 10.97
C TRP A 36 -7.24 10.34 11.88
N MET A 37 -6.12 10.33 12.60
CA MET A 37 -5.66 9.17 13.35
C MET A 37 -6.58 8.80 14.52
N ASN A 38 -7.23 9.79 15.16
CA ASN A 38 -8.21 9.51 16.24
C ASN A 38 -9.45 8.75 15.77
N SER A 39 -9.78 8.80 14.46
CA SER A 39 -10.86 8.02 13.89
C SER A 39 -10.41 6.61 13.46
N LEU A 40 -9.12 6.43 13.20
CA LEU A 40 -8.54 5.16 12.75
C LEU A 40 -8.08 4.28 13.89
N GLN A 41 -7.69 4.89 15.02
CA GLN A 41 -7.08 4.19 16.15
C GLN A 41 -7.66 4.72 17.47
N PRO A 42 -7.84 3.87 18.50
CA PRO A 42 -8.31 4.27 19.83
C PRO A 42 -7.19 4.98 20.62
N LEU A 43 -6.81 6.17 20.17
CA LEU A 43 -5.75 6.95 20.79
C LEU A 43 -6.24 7.61 22.08
N LYS A 44 -5.49 7.45 23.18
CA LYS A 44 -5.77 8.08 24.49
C LYS A 44 -5.17 9.49 24.53
N ILE A 45 -5.57 10.36 23.60
CA ILE A 45 -5.13 11.76 23.49
C ILE A 45 -6.34 12.67 23.39
N ASN A 46 -6.23 13.91 23.86
CA ASN A 46 -7.32 14.90 23.89
C ASN A 46 -7.23 15.95 22.76
N PHE A 47 -6.38 15.74 21.78
CA PHE A 47 -6.23 16.62 20.62
C PHE A 47 -6.34 15.81 19.32
N PRO A 48 -6.71 16.46 18.21
CA PRO A 48 -6.71 15.79 16.91
C PRO A 48 -5.29 15.53 16.44
N LEU A 49 -5.05 14.30 15.95
CA LEU A 49 -3.78 13.88 15.37
C LEU A 49 -3.99 13.51 13.91
N PHE A 50 -3.12 14.00 13.06
CA PHE A 50 -3.18 13.81 11.62
C PHE A 50 -1.87 13.29 11.05
N VAL A 51 -1.97 12.51 9.99
CA VAL A 51 -0.87 12.24 9.06
C VAL A 51 -1.27 12.77 7.70
N THR A 52 -0.55 13.75 7.18
CA THR A 52 -0.77 14.26 5.82
C THR A 52 0.33 13.80 4.90
N VAL A 53 -0.07 13.15 3.80
CA VAL A 53 0.82 12.74 2.71
C VAL A 53 0.77 13.79 1.61
N ASN A 54 1.95 14.20 1.17
CA ASN A 54 2.16 15.23 0.14
C ASN A 54 1.34 16.51 0.41
N PRO A 55 1.54 17.17 1.55
CA PRO A 55 0.77 18.35 1.91
C PRO A 55 0.95 19.47 0.86
N LYS A 56 -0.17 20.01 0.37
CA LYS A 56 -0.18 21.18 -0.55
C LYS A 56 0.13 22.47 0.14
N ARG A 57 -0.10 22.50 1.43
CA ARG A 57 0.23 23.55 2.35
C ARG A 57 0.94 22.92 3.53
N ASP A 58 2.12 23.41 3.89
CA ASP A 58 2.81 22.90 5.07
C ASP A 58 1.99 23.20 6.33
N PRO A 59 1.91 22.23 7.25
CA PRO A 59 1.36 22.48 8.57
C PRO A 59 2.13 23.58 9.28
N ASP A 60 1.49 24.23 10.26
CA ASP A 60 2.19 25.15 11.14
C ASP A 60 3.32 24.40 11.86
N PRO A 61 4.58 24.89 11.80
CA PRO A 61 5.74 24.23 12.42
C PRO A 61 5.53 23.91 13.90
N SER A 62 4.80 24.75 14.64
CA SER A 62 4.49 24.55 16.06
C SER A 62 3.52 23.38 16.31
N THR A 63 2.88 22.88 15.27
CA THR A 63 1.93 21.75 15.32
C THR A 63 2.50 20.46 14.79
N VAL A 64 3.69 20.48 14.21
CA VAL A 64 4.37 19.31 13.63
C VAL A 64 5.05 18.52 14.73
N PHE A 65 4.83 17.22 14.76
CA PHE A 65 5.53 16.29 15.64
C PHE A 65 6.73 15.66 14.91
N ARG A 66 6.52 15.25 13.64
CA ARG A 66 7.57 14.59 12.86
C ARG A 66 7.26 14.63 11.37
N GLU A 67 8.32 14.67 10.57
CA GLU A 67 8.28 14.50 9.12
C GLU A 67 8.99 13.20 8.72
N PHE A 68 8.51 12.57 7.63
CA PHE A 68 9.06 11.34 7.08
C PHE A 68 9.12 11.47 5.56
N ASP A 69 10.20 10.97 4.99
CA ASP A 69 10.32 10.76 3.56
C ASP A 69 10.16 9.26 3.28
N TYR A 70 9.08 8.91 2.57
CA TYR A 70 8.79 7.53 2.17
C TYR A 70 8.96 7.38 0.67
N ALA A 71 9.58 6.27 0.26
CA ALA A 71 9.47 5.78 -1.09
C ALA A 71 8.21 4.89 -1.17
N HIS A 72 7.31 5.21 -2.10
CA HIS A 72 6.08 4.45 -2.32
C HIS A 72 6.04 3.98 -3.78
N PRO A 73 5.66 2.72 -4.05
CA PRO A 73 5.48 2.25 -5.42
C PRO A 73 4.53 3.15 -6.20
N PHE A 74 4.92 3.51 -7.40
CA PHE A 74 4.10 4.27 -8.33
C PHE A 74 3.65 3.36 -9.47
N TYR A 75 2.34 3.21 -9.63
CA TYR A 75 1.73 2.28 -10.59
C TYR A 75 1.37 3.01 -11.87
N ASP A 76 2.38 3.37 -12.67
CA ASP A 76 2.18 3.82 -14.05
C ASP A 76 2.04 2.62 -15.01
N LEU A 77 1.84 2.91 -16.28
CA LEU A 77 1.68 1.87 -17.30
C LEU A 77 2.93 0.99 -17.43
N ALA A 78 4.12 1.57 -17.25
CA ALA A 78 5.37 0.82 -17.31
C ALA A 78 5.49 -0.16 -16.12
N ALA A 79 5.10 0.28 -14.92
CA ALA A 79 5.07 -0.57 -13.73
C ALA A 79 4.04 -1.71 -13.88
N LEU A 80 2.85 -1.43 -14.41
CA LEU A 80 1.82 -2.44 -14.64
C LEU A 80 2.28 -3.49 -15.66
N ASN A 81 2.90 -3.07 -16.76
CA ASN A 81 3.46 -3.99 -17.74
C ASN A 81 4.60 -4.85 -17.14
N ALA A 82 5.44 -4.24 -16.30
CA ALA A 82 6.53 -4.97 -15.65
C ALA A 82 6.03 -6.04 -14.65
N GLN A 83 4.82 -5.89 -14.08
CA GLN A 83 4.24 -6.89 -13.19
C GLN A 83 4.06 -8.26 -13.87
N GLU A 84 3.78 -8.27 -15.17
CA GLU A 84 3.63 -9.52 -15.95
C GLU A 84 4.94 -10.32 -16.03
N GLU A 85 6.08 -9.65 -15.84
CA GLU A 85 7.40 -10.25 -15.92
C GLU A 85 8.03 -10.55 -14.55
N LEU A 86 7.47 -10.04 -13.46
CA LEU A 86 8.07 -10.15 -12.12
C LEU A 86 8.28 -11.60 -11.69
N TRP A 87 7.38 -12.51 -12.07
CA TRP A 87 7.52 -13.92 -11.71
C TRP A 87 8.74 -14.60 -12.34
N GLN A 88 9.24 -14.11 -13.46
CA GLN A 88 10.43 -14.62 -14.12
C GLN A 88 11.73 -14.37 -13.32
N LEU A 89 11.66 -13.51 -12.30
CA LEU A 89 12.79 -13.25 -11.40
C LEU A 89 12.94 -14.28 -10.29
N GLN A 90 11.87 -15.05 -10.01
CA GLN A 90 11.85 -15.99 -8.90
C GLN A 90 12.88 -17.11 -9.09
N GLY A 91 13.49 -17.54 -7.99
CA GLY A 91 14.50 -18.60 -7.96
C GLY A 91 15.87 -18.20 -8.53
N ARG A 92 16.01 -17.06 -9.21
CA ARG A 92 17.29 -16.61 -9.74
C ARG A 92 18.25 -16.30 -8.61
N ARG A 93 19.42 -16.93 -8.63
CA ARG A 93 20.45 -16.80 -7.58
C ARG A 93 19.91 -17.14 -6.19
N HIS A 94 18.99 -18.10 -6.09
CA HIS A 94 18.32 -18.51 -4.84
C HIS A 94 17.62 -17.33 -4.14
N THR A 95 17.05 -16.42 -4.91
CA THR A 95 16.34 -15.25 -4.40
C THR A 95 14.91 -15.21 -4.92
N TRP A 96 13.96 -14.97 -4.01
CA TRP A 96 12.55 -14.79 -4.33
C TRP A 96 12.08 -13.43 -3.85
N PHE A 97 11.13 -12.86 -4.56
CA PHE A 97 10.54 -11.57 -4.29
C PHE A 97 9.05 -11.74 -4.03
N CYS A 98 8.53 -11.02 -3.04
CA CYS A 98 7.11 -10.90 -2.80
C CYS A 98 6.80 -9.51 -2.25
N GLY A 99 5.56 -9.07 -2.37
CA GLY A 99 5.12 -7.78 -1.85
C GLY A 99 3.88 -7.28 -2.58
N SER A 100 3.30 -6.21 -2.06
CA SER A 100 2.09 -5.62 -2.65
C SER A 100 2.29 -5.08 -4.07
N TYR A 101 3.53 -4.83 -4.48
CA TYR A 101 3.89 -4.36 -5.82
C TYR A 101 3.74 -5.43 -6.93
N PHE A 102 3.45 -6.67 -6.57
CA PHE A 102 3.03 -7.70 -7.53
C PHE A 102 1.61 -7.50 -8.06
N GLY A 103 0.81 -6.67 -7.39
CA GLY A 103 -0.54 -6.29 -7.78
C GLY A 103 -0.77 -4.78 -7.60
N TYR A 104 -1.89 -4.40 -7.02
CA TYR A 104 -2.32 -3.01 -6.92
C TYR A 104 -1.84 -2.27 -5.66
N GLY A 105 -0.95 -2.86 -4.87
CA GLY A 105 -0.38 -2.24 -3.68
C GLY A 105 -1.14 -2.48 -2.39
N PHE A 106 -2.07 -3.44 -2.36
CA PHE A 106 -2.87 -3.77 -1.18
C PHE A 106 -2.29 -4.96 -0.39
N HIS A 107 -2.78 -5.15 0.83
CA HIS A 107 -2.37 -6.26 1.70
C HIS A 107 -2.63 -7.63 1.04
N GLU A 108 -3.74 -7.77 0.33
CA GLU A 108 -4.08 -9.00 -0.38
C GLU A 108 -3.07 -9.34 -1.47
N ASP A 109 -2.56 -8.34 -2.19
CA ASP A 109 -1.52 -8.55 -3.21
C ASP A 109 -0.21 -9.05 -2.58
N ALA A 110 0.15 -8.50 -1.43
CA ALA A 110 1.31 -8.95 -0.67
C ALA A 110 1.12 -10.36 -0.12
N LEU A 111 -0.08 -10.70 0.38
CA LEU A 111 -0.41 -12.05 0.85
C LEU A 111 -0.32 -13.07 -0.28
N GLN A 112 -0.97 -12.80 -1.42
CA GLN A 112 -0.97 -13.71 -2.56
C GLN A 112 0.44 -13.94 -3.10
N SER A 113 1.23 -12.89 -3.28
CA SER A 113 2.61 -13.01 -3.76
C SER A 113 3.51 -13.74 -2.76
N GLY A 114 3.33 -13.50 -1.47
CA GLY A 114 4.08 -14.18 -0.41
C GLY A 114 3.78 -15.69 -0.35
N LEU A 115 2.51 -16.06 -0.44
CA LEU A 115 2.09 -17.47 -0.48
C LEU A 115 2.62 -18.17 -1.73
N ALA A 116 2.51 -17.53 -2.90
CA ALA A 116 3.00 -18.10 -4.14
C ALA A 116 4.54 -18.28 -4.11
N ALA A 117 5.28 -17.30 -3.60
CA ALA A 117 6.73 -17.44 -3.45
C ALA A 117 7.12 -18.54 -2.44
N ALA A 118 6.39 -18.67 -1.34
CA ALA A 118 6.64 -19.72 -0.36
C ALA A 118 6.36 -21.12 -0.92
N GLU A 119 5.32 -21.28 -1.72
CA GLU A 119 5.00 -22.54 -2.42
C GLU A 119 6.09 -22.90 -3.44
N ASP A 120 6.60 -21.91 -4.17
CA ASP A 120 7.68 -22.12 -5.13
C ASP A 120 9.00 -22.52 -4.44
N ILE A 121 9.36 -21.86 -3.34
CA ILE A 121 10.56 -22.19 -2.55
C ILE A 121 10.45 -23.59 -1.94
N GLY A 122 9.31 -23.89 -1.36
CA GLY A 122 9.09 -25.13 -0.59
C GLY A 122 8.68 -26.33 -1.44
N GLU A 123 8.36 -26.13 -2.71
CA GLU A 123 7.75 -27.15 -3.59
C GLU A 123 6.52 -27.83 -2.95
N VAL A 124 5.84 -27.10 -2.05
CA VAL A 124 4.69 -27.58 -1.27
C VAL A 124 3.52 -26.63 -1.39
N ARG A 125 2.40 -27.15 -1.78
CA ARG A 125 1.13 -26.41 -1.86
C ARG A 125 0.55 -26.14 -0.48
N ARG A 126 -0.02 -24.93 -0.27
CA ARG A 126 -0.79 -24.62 0.95
C ARG A 126 -1.92 -25.64 1.16
N PRO A 127 -2.24 -26.00 2.44
CA PRO A 127 -3.21 -27.06 2.73
C PRO A 127 -4.68 -26.61 2.64
N TRP A 128 -4.97 -25.45 2.06
CA TRP A 128 -6.32 -24.93 1.84
C TRP A 128 -6.48 -24.42 0.41
N THR A 129 -7.73 -24.31 -0.02
CA THR A 129 -8.08 -23.77 -1.34
C THR A 129 -9.11 -22.66 -1.17
N VAL A 130 -8.89 -21.56 -1.87
CA VAL A 130 -9.85 -20.45 -1.98
C VAL A 130 -10.10 -20.12 -3.45
N ALA A 131 -11.29 -19.62 -3.75
CA ALA A 131 -11.60 -19.19 -5.11
C ALA A 131 -10.65 -18.04 -5.50
N ASN A 132 -10.10 -18.11 -6.71
CA ASN A 132 -9.25 -17.06 -7.29
C ASN A 132 -8.04 -16.67 -6.42
N GLU A 133 -7.41 -17.62 -5.77
CA GLU A 133 -6.38 -17.45 -4.75
C GLU A 133 -5.13 -16.66 -5.15
N SER A 134 -4.88 -16.52 -6.46
CA SER A 134 -3.76 -15.73 -7.02
C SER A 134 -4.21 -14.77 -8.12
N GLY A 135 -5.50 -14.45 -8.17
CA GLY A 135 -6.08 -13.67 -9.25
C GLY A 135 -5.78 -12.18 -9.24
N ARG A 136 -4.99 -11.73 -8.26
CA ARG A 136 -4.53 -10.33 -8.17
C ARG A 136 -3.07 -10.15 -8.59
N ILE A 137 -2.38 -11.24 -8.89
CA ILE A 137 -0.96 -11.23 -9.28
C ILE A 137 -0.79 -12.00 -10.59
N HIS A 138 0.26 -11.70 -11.32
CA HIS A 138 0.59 -12.39 -12.56
C HIS A 138 1.50 -13.58 -12.25
N LEU A 139 0.94 -14.79 -12.32
CA LEU A 139 1.68 -16.04 -12.24
C LEU A 139 1.79 -16.66 -13.65
N PRO A 140 2.87 -17.38 -13.96
CA PRO A 140 2.90 -18.20 -15.15
C PRO A 140 1.76 -19.22 -15.10
N PRO A 141 1.21 -19.64 -16.25
CA PRO A 141 0.25 -20.73 -16.29
C PRO A 141 0.85 -21.92 -15.52
N LEU A 142 0.09 -22.48 -14.59
CA LEU A 142 0.49 -23.71 -13.89
C LEU A 142 0.86 -24.72 -14.95
N THR A 143 2.14 -24.96 -15.15
CA THR A 143 2.59 -26.14 -15.83
C THR A 143 1.99 -27.26 -14.99
N GLN A 144 1.08 -28.04 -15.56
CA GLN A 144 0.52 -29.23 -14.94
C GLN A 144 1.73 -30.11 -14.59
N GLN A 145 2.25 -29.91 -13.38
CA GLN A 145 3.14 -30.91 -12.80
C GLN A 145 2.23 -32.10 -12.54
N ALA A 146 2.45 -33.11 -13.37
CA ALA A 146 1.76 -34.35 -13.37
C ALA A 146 1.64 -34.89 -11.94
N ALA A 147 0.40 -35.15 -11.54
CA ALA A 147 0.13 -36.11 -10.49
C ALA A 147 0.81 -37.43 -10.91
N GLN A 148 1.89 -37.76 -10.26
CA GLN A 148 2.41 -39.12 -10.19
C GLN A 148 2.42 -39.58 -8.74
#